data_4ff04c4e6e0eb467ef80de2f63607b5b
#
_entry.id   4ff04c4e6e0eb467ef80de2f63607b5b
#
_cell.length_a   1.000
_cell.length_b   1.000
_cell.length_c   1.000
_cell.angle_alpha   90.00
_cell.angle_beta   90.00
_cell.angle_gamma   90.00
#
_symmetry.space_group_name_H-M   'P 1'
#
loop_
_entity.id
_entity.type
_entity.pdbx_description
1 polymer ?
#
loop_
_entity_poly.entity_id
_entity_poly.type
_entity_poly.pdbx_seq_one_letter_code
_entity_poly.pdbx_strand_id
1 'polypeptide(L)'
;MNRQLFVCNSVYQVLVAMWIKYIYHQREVSDLIISDHMNGAKTLTENIKKTGIFDQVYYVESSAFARHKILFDRKQRIMMSMCPQHVLKNFVKLNAKYTELYMANVDFFSQLLFDALAHQYSRLKLIIFEDGLFTYSRLYEEDYKST
;
A
#
# COMPACT_ATOMS: atom_id res chain seq x y z
N MET A 1 -0.07 1.19 21.38
CA MET A 1 0.59 0.06 20.71
C MET A 1 0.79 0.49 19.27
N ASN A 2 2.02 0.48 18.77
CA ASN A 2 2.31 0.84 17.38
C ASN A 2 1.85 -0.30 16.47
N ARG A 3 1.20 0.03 15.37
CA ARG A 3 0.78 -0.93 14.34
C ARG A 3 1.15 -0.39 12.97
N GLN A 4 1.85 -1.19 12.22
CA GLN A 4 2.32 -0.86 10.87
C GLN A 4 1.43 -1.52 9.83
N LEU A 5 1.24 -0.82 8.70
CA LEU A 5 0.65 -1.38 7.49
C LEU A 5 1.63 -1.24 6.34
N PHE A 6 1.94 -2.35 5.69
CA PHE A 6 2.78 -2.39 4.50
C PHE A 6 1.91 -2.58 3.25
N VAL A 7 2.24 -1.86 2.18
CA VAL A 7 1.57 -1.99 0.87
C VAL A 7 2.59 -2.36 -0.19
N CYS A 8 2.39 -3.50 -0.85
CA CYS A 8 3.34 -4.06 -1.79
C CYS A 8 2.67 -4.42 -3.12
N ASN A 9 3.26 -3.94 -4.21
CA ASN A 9 2.81 -4.14 -5.59
C ASN A 9 3.74 -5.09 -6.38
N SER A 10 4.85 -5.54 -5.79
CA SER A 10 5.80 -6.47 -6.39
C SER A 10 6.35 -7.45 -5.36
N VAL A 11 6.88 -8.57 -5.84
CA VAL A 11 7.55 -9.58 -4.98
C VAL A 11 8.74 -8.96 -4.25
N TYR A 12 9.50 -8.10 -4.93
CA TYR A 12 10.63 -7.41 -4.32
C TYR A 12 10.20 -6.54 -3.13
N GLN A 13 9.11 -5.78 -3.29
CA GLN A 13 8.56 -4.96 -2.19
C GLN A 13 8.13 -5.81 -1.00
N VAL A 14 7.54 -7.00 -1.25
CA VAL A 14 7.19 -7.94 -0.18
C VAL A 14 8.42 -8.40 0.58
N LEU A 15 9.51 -8.74 -0.13
CA LEU A 15 10.79 -9.12 0.51
C LEU A 15 11.35 -7.97 1.36
N VAL A 16 11.35 -6.75 0.85
CA VAL A 16 11.81 -5.56 1.60
C VAL A 16 10.92 -5.32 2.83
N ALA A 17 9.60 -5.44 2.70
CA ALA A 17 8.67 -5.32 3.81
C ALA A 17 8.93 -6.36 4.90
N MET A 18 9.19 -7.63 4.52
CA MET A 18 9.59 -8.70 5.45
C MET A 18 10.89 -8.35 6.18
N TRP A 19 11.89 -7.80 5.48
CA TRP A 19 13.14 -7.36 6.07
C TRP A 19 12.95 -6.22 7.05
N ILE A 20 12.16 -5.19 6.69
CA ILE A 20 11.83 -4.06 7.56
C ILE A 20 11.13 -4.59 8.83
N LYS A 21 10.13 -5.45 8.66
CA LYS A 21 9.43 -6.09 9.78
C LYS A 21 10.40 -6.86 10.68
N TYR A 22 11.27 -7.65 10.10
CA TYR A 22 12.22 -8.48 10.84
C TYR A 22 13.26 -7.65 11.60
N ILE A 23 13.76 -6.56 11.02
CA ILE A 23 14.84 -5.77 11.63
C ILE A 23 14.28 -4.77 12.66
N TYR A 24 13.21 -4.05 12.31
CA TYR A 24 12.76 -2.89 13.08
C TYR A 24 11.50 -3.14 13.91
N HIS A 25 10.67 -4.10 13.53
CA HIS A 25 9.32 -4.27 14.09
C HIS A 25 9.04 -5.70 14.59
N GLN A 26 10.06 -6.43 15.04
CA GLN A 26 9.92 -7.84 15.43
C GLN A 26 8.81 -8.10 16.45
N ARG A 27 8.62 -7.18 17.41
CA ARG A 27 7.66 -7.31 18.51
C ARG A 27 6.38 -6.51 18.31
N GLU A 28 6.28 -5.79 17.21
CA GLU A 28 5.14 -4.93 16.91
C GLU A 28 4.15 -5.65 15.99
N VAL A 29 2.87 -5.27 16.08
CA VAL A 29 1.82 -5.80 15.21
C VAL A 29 1.94 -5.15 13.84
N SER A 30 2.08 -5.96 12.80
CA SER A 30 2.23 -5.47 11.42
C SER A 30 1.35 -6.25 10.47
N ASP A 31 0.66 -5.53 9.60
CA ASP A 31 -0.19 -6.09 8.56
C ASP A 31 0.41 -5.80 7.18
N LEU A 32 0.07 -6.63 6.20
CA LEU A 32 0.53 -6.53 4.83
C LEU A 32 -0.64 -6.52 3.85
N ILE A 33 -0.62 -5.60 2.89
CA ILE A 33 -1.47 -5.60 1.70
C ILE A 33 -0.61 -6.01 0.51
N ILE A 34 -1.07 -6.99 -0.25
CA ILE A 34 -0.49 -7.43 -1.53
C ILE A 34 -1.51 -7.12 -2.62
N SER A 35 -1.10 -6.33 -3.61
CA SER A 35 -1.95 -5.96 -4.73
C SER A 35 -1.84 -6.96 -5.89
N ASP A 36 -2.83 -6.92 -6.77
CA ASP A 36 -2.89 -7.74 -8.00
C ASP A 36 -1.99 -7.24 -9.14
N HIS A 37 -1.11 -6.28 -8.89
CA HIS A 37 -0.15 -5.79 -9.89
C HIS A 37 0.92 -6.82 -10.27
N MET A 38 1.11 -7.84 -9.43
CA MET A 38 2.08 -8.91 -9.68
C MET A 38 1.38 -10.22 -10.06
N ASN A 39 1.99 -11.00 -10.94
CA ASN A 39 1.53 -12.35 -11.26
C ASN A 39 1.63 -13.26 -10.03
N GLY A 40 0.60 -14.06 -9.78
CA GLY A 40 0.60 -14.99 -8.63
C GLY A 40 0.36 -14.32 -7.27
N ALA A 41 -0.12 -13.09 -7.22
CA ALA A 41 -0.36 -12.34 -5.98
C ALA A 41 -1.24 -13.08 -4.97
N LYS A 42 -2.30 -13.78 -5.42
CA LYS A 42 -3.16 -14.59 -4.53
C LYS A 42 -2.39 -15.72 -3.87
N THR A 43 -1.61 -16.48 -4.65
CA THR A 43 -0.78 -17.58 -4.15
C THR A 43 0.28 -17.06 -3.19
N LEU A 44 0.93 -15.94 -3.52
CA LEU A 44 1.90 -15.30 -2.64
C LEU A 44 1.25 -14.88 -1.31
N THR A 45 0.06 -14.26 -1.37
CA THR A 45 -0.69 -13.87 -0.18
C THR A 45 -0.92 -15.06 0.75
N GLU A 46 -1.40 -16.19 0.21
CA GLU A 46 -1.65 -17.39 1.01
C GLU A 46 -0.36 -18.00 1.58
N ASN A 47 0.74 -17.95 0.84
CA ASN A 47 2.02 -18.42 1.32
C ASN A 47 2.58 -17.53 2.45
N ILE A 48 2.49 -16.21 2.32
CA ILE A 48 2.94 -15.27 3.36
C ILE A 48 2.08 -15.41 4.63
N LYS A 49 0.75 -15.61 4.50
CA LYS A 49 -0.12 -15.90 5.66
C LYS A 49 0.38 -17.09 6.48
N LYS A 50 0.83 -18.16 5.80
CA LYS A 50 1.33 -19.37 6.46
C LYS A 50 2.63 -19.13 7.23
N THR A 51 3.41 -18.12 6.87
CA THR A 51 4.68 -17.82 7.58
C THR A 51 4.47 -17.23 8.96
N GLY A 52 3.33 -16.57 9.21
CA GLY A 52 3.05 -15.87 10.45
C GLY A 52 3.95 -14.64 10.70
N ILE A 53 4.66 -14.15 9.67
CA ILE A 53 5.53 -12.96 9.80
C ILE A 53 4.70 -11.70 10.01
N PHE A 54 3.56 -11.59 9.31
CA PHE A 54 2.59 -10.51 9.47
C PHE A 54 1.37 -11.03 10.21
N ASP A 55 0.74 -10.16 11.01
CA ASP A 55 -0.44 -10.52 11.81
C ASP A 55 -1.67 -10.72 10.92
N GLN A 56 -1.84 -9.86 9.90
CA GLN A 56 -2.84 -10.02 8.85
C GLN A 56 -2.20 -9.77 7.48
N VAL A 57 -2.63 -10.53 6.49
CA VAL A 57 -2.22 -10.35 5.10
C VAL A 57 -3.48 -10.24 4.24
N TYR A 58 -3.59 -9.14 3.52
CA TYR A 58 -4.73 -8.82 2.66
C TYR A 58 -4.33 -8.92 1.19
N TYR A 59 -5.22 -9.47 0.37
CA TYR A 59 -5.13 -9.37 -1.08
C TYR A 59 -6.08 -8.29 -1.57
N VAL A 60 -5.63 -7.43 -2.48
CA VAL A 60 -6.44 -6.32 -3.01
C VAL A 60 -6.34 -6.26 -4.54
N GLU A 61 -7.49 -6.17 -5.20
CA GLU A 61 -7.59 -5.98 -6.65
C GLU A 61 -7.51 -4.47 -7.01
N SER A 62 -6.34 -3.89 -6.82
CA SER A 62 -6.10 -2.46 -7.04
C SER A 62 -5.89 -2.09 -8.51
N SER A 63 -5.50 -3.05 -9.37
CA SER A 63 -5.34 -2.82 -10.81
C SER A 63 -6.67 -2.49 -11.50
N ALA A 64 -7.76 -3.09 -11.05
CA ALA A 64 -9.11 -2.75 -11.50
C ALA A 64 -9.45 -1.29 -11.17
N PHE A 65 -9.01 -0.82 -10.01
CA PHE A 65 -9.20 0.55 -9.56
C PHE A 65 -8.48 1.58 -10.46
N ALA A 66 -7.25 1.30 -10.84
CA ALA A 66 -6.49 2.14 -11.76
C ALA A 66 -7.16 2.25 -13.14
N ARG A 67 -7.74 1.15 -13.65
CA ARG A 67 -8.49 1.14 -14.91
C ARG A 67 -9.80 1.93 -14.82
N HIS A 68 -10.47 1.91 -13.69
CA HIS A 68 -11.73 2.64 -13.45
C HIS A 68 -11.52 4.12 -13.16
N LYS A 69 -10.29 4.60 -12.91
CA LYS A 69 -10.00 6.02 -12.66
C LYS A 69 -10.55 6.95 -13.77
N ILE A 70 -10.55 6.47 -15.04
CA ILE A 70 -11.09 7.19 -16.19
C ILE A 70 -12.63 7.17 -16.19
N LEU A 71 -13.24 6.15 -15.58
CA LEU A 71 -14.68 5.89 -15.58
C LEU A 71 -15.39 6.39 -14.31
N PHE A 72 -14.63 6.90 -13.32
CA PHE A 72 -15.25 7.43 -12.12
C PHE A 72 -16.12 8.65 -12.42
N ASP A 73 -17.40 8.48 -12.19
CA ASP A 73 -18.39 9.55 -12.18
C ASP A 73 -17.95 10.67 -11.21
N ARG A 74 -18.35 11.91 -11.52
CA ARG A 74 -18.07 13.10 -10.70
C ARG A 74 -18.46 12.88 -9.22
N LYS A 75 -19.56 12.17 -8.94
CA LYS A 75 -20.00 11.81 -7.60
C LYS A 75 -18.98 10.92 -6.87
N GLN A 76 -18.44 9.92 -7.53
CA GLN A 76 -17.45 9.01 -6.95
C GLN A 76 -16.14 9.74 -6.62
N ARG A 77 -15.69 10.67 -7.48
CA ARG A 77 -14.51 11.51 -7.21
C ARG A 77 -14.70 12.39 -5.98
N ILE A 78 -15.89 12.98 -5.82
CA ILE A 78 -16.24 13.76 -4.64
C ILE A 78 -16.29 12.87 -3.40
N MET A 79 -16.89 11.70 -3.49
CA MET A 79 -16.92 10.74 -2.36
C MET A 79 -15.52 10.28 -1.95
N MET A 80 -14.62 10.07 -2.89
CA MET A 80 -13.22 9.71 -2.59
C MET A 80 -12.48 10.82 -1.84
N SER A 81 -12.77 12.09 -2.18
CA SER A 81 -12.20 13.24 -1.48
C SER A 81 -12.82 13.48 -0.10
N MET A 82 -14.14 13.32 0.03
CA MET A 82 -14.87 13.63 1.27
C MET A 82 -14.94 12.43 2.24
N CYS A 83 -15.04 11.22 1.71
CA CYS A 83 -15.21 9.99 2.50
C CYS A 83 -14.33 8.85 1.98
N PRO A 84 -12.98 9.00 1.98
CA PRO A 84 -12.07 8.01 1.42
C PRO A 84 -12.23 6.63 2.08
N GLN A 85 -12.60 6.60 3.37
CA GLN A 85 -12.83 5.37 4.12
C GLN A 85 -14.01 4.55 3.58
N HIS A 86 -15.06 5.20 3.09
CA HIS A 86 -16.21 4.52 2.52
C HIS A 86 -15.84 3.83 1.20
N VAL A 87 -15.04 4.51 0.38
CA VAL A 87 -14.54 3.94 -0.88
C VAL A 87 -13.57 2.80 -0.62
N LEU A 88 -12.63 2.98 0.33
CA LEU A 88 -11.64 1.96 0.69
C LEU A 88 -12.27 0.63 1.15
N LYS A 89 -13.39 0.68 1.88
CA LYS A 89 -14.10 -0.53 2.36
C LYS A 89 -14.57 -1.47 1.25
N ASN A 90 -14.73 -0.95 0.03
CA ASN A 90 -15.07 -1.76 -1.14
C ASN A 90 -13.89 -2.63 -1.64
N PHE A 91 -12.67 -2.30 -1.26
CA PHE A 91 -11.44 -2.98 -1.67
C PHE A 91 -10.83 -3.80 -0.54
N VAL A 92 -10.76 -3.22 0.64
CA VAL A 92 -10.18 -3.87 1.82
C VAL A 92 -10.89 -3.40 3.10
N LYS A 93 -11.18 -4.34 3.98
CA LYS A 93 -11.73 -4.05 5.31
C LYS A 93 -10.59 -4.11 6.32
N LEU A 94 -10.10 -2.96 6.71
CA LEU A 94 -9.09 -2.83 7.75
C LEU A 94 -9.78 -2.58 9.09
N ASN A 95 -9.59 -3.50 10.03
CA ASN A 95 -10.25 -3.46 11.34
C ASN A 95 -9.38 -2.87 12.46
N ALA A 96 -8.28 -2.21 12.11
CA ALA A 96 -7.32 -1.68 13.04
C ALA A 96 -6.95 -0.24 12.74
N LYS A 97 -6.46 0.47 13.78
CA LYS A 97 -5.81 1.78 13.60
C LYS A 97 -4.33 1.55 13.37
N TYR A 98 -3.80 2.20 12.35
CA TYR A 98 -2.39 2.14 12.01
C TYR A 98 -1.68 3.44 12.39
N THR A 99 -0.49 3.32 12.95
CA THR A 99 0.37 4.46 13.31
C THR A 99 1.39 4.78 12.23
N GLU A 100 1.71 3.78 11.40
CA GLU A 100 2.70 3.89 10.34
C GLU A 100 2.19 3.17 9.08
N LEU A 101 2.34 3.81 7.93
CA LEU A 101 2.04 3.26 6.62
C LEU A 101 3.31 3.20 5.79
N TYR A 102 3.70 2.00 5.39
CA TYR A 102 4.86 1.72 4.55
C TYR A 102 4.40 1.44 3.12
N MET A 103 4.93 2.18 2.15
CA MET A 103 4.68 1.96 0.72
C MET A 103 5.92 2.27 -0.11
N ALA A 104 6.07 1.61 -1.25
CA ALA A 104 7.15 1.89 -2.19
C ALA A 104 6.68 2.80 -3.33
N ASN A 105 5.45 2.64 -3.77
CA ASN A 105 4.86 3.40 -4.88
C ASN A 105 3.69 4.24 -4.41
N VAL A 106 3.59 5.45 -4.94
CA VAL A 106 2.46 6.35 -4.71
C VAL A 106 1.50 6.20 -5.90
N ASP A 107 0.81 5.07 -5.98
CA ASP A 107 -0.29 4.86 -6.91
C ASP A 107 -1.62 5.38 -6.34
N PHE A 108 -2.67 5.30 -7.15
CA PHE A 108 -3.96 5.82 -6.75
C PHE A 108 -4.59 5.07 -5.55
N PHE A 109 -4.40 3.76 -5.46
CA PHE A 109 -4.86 2.96 -4.32
C PHE A 109 -4.12 3.34 -3.05
N SER A 110 -2.79 3.52 -3.13
CA SER A 110 -1.96 3.93 -2.01
C SER A 110 -2.31 5.33 -1.50
N GLN A 111 -2.64 6.27 -2.41
CA GLN A 111 -3.16 7.60 -2.05
C GLN A 111 -4.48 7.49 -1.30
N LEU A 112 -5.46 6.75 -1.85
CA LEU A 112 -6.75 6.54 -1.20
C LEU A 112 -6.59 5.91 0.18
N LEU A 113 -5.71 4.92 0.30
CA LEU A 113 -5.41 4.27 1.56
C LEU A 113 -4.83 5.24 2.59
N PHE A 114 -3.84 6.05 2.17
CA PHE A 114 -3.26 7.08 3.02
C PHE A 114 -4.31 8.07 3.50
N ASP A 115 -5.12 8.63 2.59
CA ASP A 115 -6.17 9.58 2.93
C ASP A 115 -7.19 8.98 3.92
N ALA A 116 -7.61 7.74 3.67
CA ALA A 116 -8.56 7.06 4.54
C ALA A 116 -8.00 6.82 5.95
N LEU A 117 -6.73 6.43 6.05
CA LEU A 117 -6.07 6.18 7.34
C LEU A 117 -5.73 7.48 8.07
N ALA A 118 -5.31 8.53 7.36
CA ALA A 118 -5.01 9.83 7.94
C ALA A 118 -6.26 10.51 8.54
N HIS A 119 -7.43 10.30 7.93
CA HIS A 119 -8.70 10.75 8.52
C HIS A 119 -9.05 10.02 9.82
N GLN A 120 -8.60 8.76 9.97
CA GLN A 120 -8.83 8.00 11.21
C GLN A 120 -7.81 8.33 12.29
N TYR A 121 -6.58 8.66 11.89
CA TYR A 121 -5.47 8.92 12.77
C TYR A 121 -4.57 10.04 12.24
N SER A 122 -4.73 11.24 12.78
CA SER A 122 -4.02 12.45 12.33
C SER A 122 -2.50 12.42 12.51
N ARG A 123 -1.97 11.47 13.31
CA ARG A 123 -0.53 11.27 13.54
C ARG A 123 0.04 10.10 12.75
N LEU A 124 -0.67 9.62 11.71
CA LEU A 124 -0.17 8.58 10.82
C LEU A 124 1.15 9.03 10.19
N LYS A 125 2.17 8.20 10.31
CA LYS A 125 3.46 8.41 9.63
C LYS A 125 3.45 7.67 8.31
N LEU A 126 3.76 8.36 7.23
CA LEU A 126 4.02 7.76 5.94
C LEU A 126 5.52 7.51 5.79
N ILE A 127 5.89 6.27 5.53
CA ILE A 127 7.26 5.84 5.29
C ILE A 127 7.33 5.27 3.88
N ILE A 128 8.10 5.92 3.02
CA ILE A 128 8.36 5.44 1.66
C ILE A 128 9.66 4.65 1.69
N PHE A 129 9.59 3.39 1.27
CA PHE A 129 10.78 2.56 1.12
C PHE A 129 11.11 2.35 -0.35
N GLU A 130 12.35 2.01 -0.62
CA GLU A 130 12.88 1.93 -1.98
C GLU A 130 12.32 0.74 -2.75
N ASP A 131 11.93 0.99 -4.01
CA ASP A 131 11.42 -0.02 -4.96
C ASP A 131 12.49 -0.53 -5.93
N GLY A 132 13.77 -0.42 -5.57
CA GLY A 132 14.90 -0.83 -6.39
C GLY A 132 15.26 0.17 -7.49
N LEU A 133 15.92 -0.29 -8.55
CA LEU A 133 16.48 0.55 -9.61
C LEU A 133 15.46 1.42 -10.37
N PHE A 134 14.17 1.06 -10.33
CA PHE A 134 13.13 1.82 -11.03
C PHE A 134 12.93 3.23 -10.47
N THR A 135 13.16 3.42 -9.19
CA THR A 135 13.10 4.74 -8.54
C THR A 135 14.20 5.66 -9.07
N TYR A 136 15.38 5.12 -9.35
CA TYR A 136 16.52 5.86 -9.88
C TYR A 136 16.40 6.15 -11.38
N SER A 137 15.80 5.26 -12.17
CA SER A 137 15.64 5.46 -13.61
C SER A 137 14.78 6.67 -13.96
N ARG A 138 13.77 6.99 -13.15
CA ARG A 138 12.94 8.19 -13.36
C ARG A 138 13.65 9.50 -13.03
N LEU A 139 14.52 9.51 -12.04
CA LEU A 139 15.32 10.69 -11.71
C LEU A 139 16.29 11.06 -12.86
N TYR A 140 16.87 10.05 -13.52
CA TYR A 140 17.75 10.27 -14.66
C TYR A 140 17.00 10.75 -15.92
N GLU A 141 15.77 10.34 -16.16
CA GLU A 141 14.98 10.80 -17.31
C GLU A 141 14.57 12.28 -17.21
N GLU A 142 14.34 12.80 -16.01
CA GLU A 142 14.01 14.22 -15.82
C GLU A 142 15.23 15.13 -16.01
N ASP A 143 16.41 14.72 -15.57
CA ASP A 143 17.66 15.47 -15.77
C ASP A 143 18.10 15.52 -17.24
N TYR A 144 17.81 14.50 -18.03
CA TYR A 144 18.13 14.48 -19.48
C TYR A 144 17.19 15.34 -20.33
N LYS A 145 16.01 15.69 -19.85
CA LYS A 145 15.04 16.56 -20.55
C LYS A 145 15.26 18.05 -20.28
N SER A 146 16.10 18.38 -19.31
CA SER A 146 16.41 19.78 -18.92
C SER A 146 17.71 20.33 -19.54
N THR A 147 18.40 19.55 -20.35
CA THR A 147 19.57 19.98 -21.17
C THR A 147 19.23 19.98 -22.64
#